data_2d3d9529c131bbbceebe2fa10e5d9782
#
_entry.id   2d3d9529c131bbbceebe2fa10e5d9782
#
_cell.length_a   1.000
_cell.length_b   1.000
_cell.length_c   1.000
_cell.angle_alpha   90.00
_cell.angle_beta   90.00
_cell.angle_gamma   90.00
#
_symmetry.space_group_name_H-M   'P 1'
#
loop_
_entity.id
_entity.type
_entity.pdbx_description
1 polymer ?
#
loop_
_entity_poly.entity_id
_entity_poly.type
_entity_poly.pdbx_seq_one_letter_code
_entity_poly.pdbx_strand_id
1 'polypeptide(L)'
;FWFCSSLSSLVIPDSVTNIGDMAFYGCFSLRSLVISNSVTCIGDDAFWFCSSLRNLVIPDSVTSIGDWTFSDCSSLRSLVIPDSVTSIGNEAFRGCNFPNDLKQELISRFGEKIFG
;
A
#
# COMPACT_ATOMS: atom_id res chain seq x y z
N PHE A 1 -0.25 6.26 -14.64
CA PHE A 1 -1.65 6.36 -14.21
C PHE A 1 -1.87 7.38 -13.08
N TRP A 2 -1.06 8.45 -13.06
CA TRP A 2 -1.22 9.49 -12.03
C TRP A 2 -2.61 10.13 -12.14
N PHE A 3 -3.24 10.35 -10.98
CA PHE A 3 -4.55 11.00 -10.89
C PHE A 3 -5.61 10.35 -11.79
N CYS A 4 -5.55 9.04 -11.94
CA CYS A 4 -6.53 8.30 -12.72
C CYS A 4 -7.85 8.24 -11.95
N SER A 5 -8.68 9.28 -12.12
CA SER A 5 -9.87 9.46 -11.29
C SER A 5 -11.02 8.50 -11.64
N SER A 6 -10.95 7.83 -12.78
CA SER A 6 -12.00 6.90 -13.20
C SER A 6 -11.68 5.43 -12.88
N LEU A 7 -10.44 5.14 -12.45
CA LEU A 7 -10.05 3.76 -12.15
C LEU A 7 -10.57 3.35 -10.77
N SER A 8 -11.51 2.43 -10.72
CA SER A 8 -12.12 1.98 -9.46
C SER A 8 -11.63 0.61 -9.01
N SER A 9 -11.07 -0.17 -9.90
CA SER A 9 -10.62 -1.53 -9.63
C SER A 9 -9.36 -1.81 -10.43
N LEU A 10 -8.37 -2.43 -9.81
CA LEU A 10 -7.10 -2.73 -10.44
C LEU A 10 -6.64 -4.12 -10.05
N VAL A 11 -6.29 -4.93 -11.05
CA VAL A 11 -5.65 -6.22 -10.84
C VAL A 11 -4.26 -6.14 -11.47
N ILE A 12 -3.23 -6.29 -10.63
CA ILE A 12 -1.85 -6.33 -11.10
C ILE A 12 -1.57 -7.76 -11.57
N PRO A 13 -1.26 -7.97 -12.85
CA PRO A 13 -1.10 -9.33 -13.39
C PRO A 13 0.21 -9.98 -13.00
N ASP A 14 0.30 -11.29 -13.22
CA ASP A 14 1.46 -12.12 -12.84
C ASP A 14 2.74 -11.75 -13.59
N SER A 15 2.64 -11.04 -14.71
CA SER A 15 3.82 -10.58 -15.45
C SER A 15 4.54 -9.42 -14.77
N VAL A 16 3.89 -8.75 -13.82
CA VAL A 16 4.47 -7.60 -13.12
C VAL A 16 5.23 -8.08 -11.90
N THR A 17 6.52 -7.74 -11.83
CA THR A 17 7.38 -8.12 -10.70
C THR A 17 7.68 -6.96 -9.76
N ASN A 18 7.54 -5.73 -10.24
CA ASN A 18 7.75 -4.52 -9.44
C ASN A 18 6.70 -3.48 -9.78
N ILE A 19 6.24 -2.77 -8.75
CA ILE A 19 5.39 -1.60 -8.95
C ILE A 19 6.30 -0.39 -8.77
N GLY A 20 6.40 0.42 -9.82
CA GLY A 20 7.32 1.55 -9.85
C GLY A 20 6.90 2.70 -8.95
N ASP A 21 7.84 3.64 -8.73
CA ASP A 21 7.58 4.83 -7.94
C ASP A 21 6.45 5.64 -8.58
N MET A 22 5.50 6.09 -7.75
CA MET A 22 4.37 6.91 -8.16
C MET A 22 3.45 6.27 -9.22
N ALA A 23 3.51 4.96 -9.39
CA ALA A 23 2.79 4.27 -10.48
C ALA A 23 1.29 4.56 -10.49
N PHE A 24 0.65 4.64 -9.34
CA PHE A 24 -0.79 4.91 -9.21
C PHE A 24 -1.08 6.07 -8.25
N TYR A 25 -0.19 7.02 -8.19
CA TYR A 25 -0.30 8.20 -7.36
C TYR A 25 -1.63 8.93 -7.61
N GLY A 26 -2.37 9.17 -6.56
CA GLY A 26 -3.59 9.98 -6.65
C GLY A 26 -4.76 9.32 -7.37
N CYS A 27 -4.81 8.00 -7.45
CA CYS A 27 -5.96 7.29 -8.00
C CYS A 27 -7.11 7.31 -6.99
N PHE A 28 -7.82 8.43 -6.91
CA PHE A 28 -8.81 8.72 -5.86
C PHE A 28 -10.00 7.78 -5.84
N SER A 29 -10.33 7.18 -6.97
CA SER A 29 -11.50 6.32 -7.09
C SER A 29 -11.19 4.85 -6.92
N LEU A 30 -9.91 4.50 -6.75
CA LEU A 30 -9.49 3.11 -6.61
C LEU A 30 -10.00 2.56 -5.27
N ARG A 31 -10.90 1.58 -5.36
CA ARG A 31 -11.52 0.92 -4.19
C ARG A 31 -10.99 -0.47 -3.95
N SER A 32 -10.62 -1.15 -5.03
CA SER A 32 -10.22 -2.55 -5.00
C SER A 32 -8.88 -2.70 -5.71
N LEU A 33 -7.93 -3.32 -5.03
CA LEU A 33 -6.59 -3.56 -5.54
C LEU A 33 -6.22 -5.00 -5.26
N VAL A 34 -5.87 -5.75 -6.31
CA VAL A 34 -5.33 -7.10 -6.19
C VAL A 34 -3.91 -7.08 -6.72
N ILE A 35 -2.96 -7.44 -5.86
CA ILE A 35 -1.55 -7.51 -6.21
C ILE A 35 -1.18 -8.99 -6.39
N SER A 36 -0.60 -9.34 -7.53
CA SER A 36 -0.24 -10.73 -7.81
C SER A 36 0.96 -11.21 -6.99
N ASN A 37 1.10 -12.53 -6.85
CA ASN A 37 2.22 -13.15 -6.13
C ASN A 37 3.55 -13.06 -6.87
N SER A 38 3.62 -12.34 -7.98
CA SER A 38 4.87 -12.08 -8.69
C SER A 38 5.54 -10.78 -8.26
N VAL A 39 4.81 -9.89 -7.59
CA VAL A 39 5.33 -8.58 -7.17
C VAL A 39 6.23 -8.73 -5.96
N THR A 40 7.47 -8.26 -6.07
CA THR A 40 8.45 -8.35 -4.99
C THR A 40 8.67 -7.02 -4.27
N CYS A 41 8.50 -5.90 -4.97
CA CYS A 41 8.72 -4.57 -4.42
C CYS A 41 7.61 -3.61 -4.84
N ILE A 42 7.21 -2.74 -3.93
CA ILE A 42 6.26 -1.66 -4.21
C ILE A 42 7.02 -0.35 -3.96
N GLY A 43 7.08 0.50 -4.99
CA GLY A 43 7.90 1.69 -5.00
C GLY A 43 7.39 2.84 -4.15
N ASP A 44 8.21 3.89 -4.04
CA ASP A 44 7.86 5.08 -3.27
C ASP A 44 6.64 5.78 -3.89
N ASP A 45 5.73 6.25 -3.04
CA ASP A 45 4.54 6.99 -3.45
C ASP A 45 3.61 6.24 -4.40
N ALA A 46 3.78 4.92 -4.57
CA ALA A 46 3.08 4.16 -5.62
C ALA A 46 1.56 4.28 -5.54
N PHE A 47 1.00 4.32 -4.36
CA PHE A 47 -0.45 4.43 -4.13
C PHE A 47 -0.80 5.61 -3.22
N TRP A 48 0.03 6.64 -3.19
CA TRP A 48 -0.24 7.82 -2.38
C TRP A 48 -1.56 8.45 -2.80
N PHE A 49 -2.37 8.87 -1.83
CA PHE A 49 -3.69 9.48 -2.04
C PHE A 49 -4.72 8.57 -2.73
N CYS A 50 -4.58 7.28 -2.67
CA CYS A 50 -5.65 6.38 -3.10
C CYS A 50 -6.72 6.36 -2.00
N SER A 51 -7.43 7.46 -1.87
CA SER A 51 -8.28 7.77 -0.71
C SER A 51 -9.55 6.92 -0.61
N SER A 52 -9.89 6.16 -1.65
CA SER A 52 -11.06 5.28 -1.65
C SER A 52 -10.72 3.81 -1.39
N LEU A 53 -9.43 3.47 -1.34
CA LEU A 53 -8.99 2.10 -1.10
C LEU A 53 -9.33 1.67 0.32
N ARG A 54 -10.05 0.56 0.48
CA ARG A 54 -10.58 0.12 1.79
C ARG A 54 -9.87 -1.07 2.38
N ASN A 55 -9.55 -2.04 1.55
CA ASN A 55 -8.97 -3.30 2.00
C ASN A 55 -7.77 -3.62 1.12
N LEU A 56 -6.71 -4.12 1.73
CA LEU A 56 -5.50 -4.47 1.01
C LEU A 56 -4.88 -5.72 1.60
N VAL A 57 -4.59 -6.68 0.74
CA VAL A 57 -3.81 -7.86 1.10
C VAL A 57 -2.50 -7.79 0.32
N ILE A 58 -1.39 -7.69 1.05
CA ILE A 58 -0.06 -7.74 0.46
C ILE A 58 0.31 -9.21 0.28
N PRO A 59 0.67 -9.64 -0.94
CA PRO A 59 1.00 -11.06 -1.16
C PRO A 59 2.35 -11.46 -0.58
N ASP A 60 2.54 -12.76 -0.38
CA ASP A 60 3.74 -13.33 0.24
C ASP A 60 5.02 -13.09 -0.58
N SER A 61 4.89 -12.70 -1.84
CA SER A 61 6.03 -12.40 -2.70
C SER A 61 6.68 -11.06 -2.37
N VAL A 62 5.95 -10.13 -1.73
CA VAL A 62 6.45 -8.77 -1.47
C VAL A 62 7.43 -8.80 -0.30
N THR A 63 8.60 -8.22 -0.52
CA THR A 63 9.64 -8.12 0.51
C THR A 63 9.86 -6.69 1.00
N SER A 64 9.53 -5.70 0.18
CA SER A 64 9.72 -4.30 0.57
C SER A 64 8.61 -3.40 0.05
N ILE A 65 8.29 -2.40 0.85
CA ILE A 65 7.33 -1.33 0.54
C ILE A 65 8.05 -0.01 0.76
N GLY A 66 7.98 0.87 -0.23
CA GLY A 66 8.72 2.14 -0.22
C GLY A 66 8.16 3.20 0.71
N ASP A 67 8.80 4.38 0.68
CA ASP A 67 8.37 5.54 1.46
C ASP A 67 7.07 6.11 0.90
N TRP A 68 6.16 6.53 1.76
CA TRP A 68 4.90 7.20 1.39
C TRP A 68 3.96 6.36 0.52
N THR A 69 4.22 5.07 0.38
CA THR A 69 3.53 4.21 -0.60
C THR A 69 2.01 4.24 -0.47
N PHE A 70 1.48 4.14 0.74
CA PHE A 70 0.05 4.18 1.02
C PHE A 70 -0.35 5.37 1.87
N SER A 71 0.48 6.41 1.87
CA SER A 71 0.19 7.62 2.63
C SER A 71 -1.12 8.24 2.16
N ASP A 72 -1.91 8.73 3.09
CA ASP A 72 -3.20 9.37 2.84
C ASP A 72 -4.23 8.46 2.14
N CYS A 73 -4.09 7.16 2.27
CA CYS A 73 -5.14 6.20 1.93
C CYS A 73 -6.15 6.21 3.09
N SER A 74 -6.92 7.27 3.19
CA SER A 74 -7.72 7.58 4.39
C SER A 74 -8.90 6.63 4.63
N SER A 75 -9.29 5.84 3.63
CA SER A 75 -10.33 4.83 3.77
C SER A 75 -9.80 3.45 4.06
N LEU A 76 -8.48 3.26 4.04
CA LEU A 76 -7.86 1.95 4.26
C LEU A 76 -7.99 1.55 5.72
N ARG A 77 -8.75 0.50 5.98
CA ARG A 77 -9.05 0.02 7.34
C ARG A 77 -8.62 -1.40 7.60
N SER A 78 -8.50 -2.19 6.54
CA SER A 78 -8.13 -3.59 6.64
C SER A 78 -6.87 -3.82 5.82
N LEU A 79 -5.85 -4.34 6.45
CA LEU A 79 -4.54 -4.55 5.85
C LEU A 79 -3.95 -5.85 6.36
N VAL A 80 -3.51 -6.69 5.43
CA VAL A 80 -2.75 -7.90 5.77
C VAL A 80 -1.36 -7.75 5.19
N ILE A 81 -0.35 -7.75 6.06
CA ILE A 81 1.06 -7.71 5.67
C ILE A 81 1.71 -9.03 6.09
N PRO A 82 2.18 -9.84 5.13
CA PRO A 82 2.79 -11.13 5.45
C PRO A 82 4.18 -10.96 6.06
N ASP A 83 4.69 -12.06 6.63
CA ASP A 83 6.02 -12.05 7.25
C ASP A 83 7.15 -11.88 6.23
N SER A 84 6.87 -12.07 4.94
CA SER A 84 7.84 -11.85 3.87
C SER A 84 8.29 -10.39 3.77
N VAL A 85 7.44 -9.45 4.19
CA VAL A 85 7.78 -8.03 4.16
C VAL A 85 8.75 -7.73 5.31
N THR A 86 9.96 -7.36 4.97
CA THR A 86 11.02 -7.07 5.95
C THR A 86 11.33 -5.58 6.05
N SER A 87 10.87 -4.78 5.08
CA SER A 87 11.15 -3.35 5.04
C SER A 87 9.92 -2.58 4.60
N ILE A 88 9.55 -1.58 5.41
CA ILE A 88 8.50 -0.61 5.06
C ILE A 88 9.10 0.77 5.27
N GLY A 89 8.96 1.62 4.26
CA GLY A 89 9.56 2.95 4.26
C GLY A 89 8.91 3.95 5.22
N ASN A 90 9.51 5.12 5.31
CA ASN A 90 9.03 6.19 6.17
C ASN A 90 7.65 6.66 5.71
N GLU A 91 6.75 6.83 6.67
CA GLU A 91 5.42 7.40 6.45
C GLU A 91 4.59 6.63 5.40
N ALA A 92 4.91 5.35 5.20
CA ALA A 92 4.22 4.53 4.21
C ALA A 92 2.71 4.47 4.43
N PHE A 93 2.26 4.58 5.67
CA PHE A 93 0.84 4.53 6.06
C PHE A 93 0.37 5.80 6.76
N ARG A 94 1.07 6.90 6.59
CA ARG A 94 0.66 8.18 7.17
C ARG A 94 -0.73 8.56 6.64
N GLY A 95 -1.60 9.01 7.53
CA GLY A 95 -2.95 9.42 7.15
C GLY A 95 -3.94 8.29 6.95
N CYS A 96 -3.52 7.05 7.16
CA CYS A 96 -4.42 5.90 7.19
C CYS A 96 -5.12 5.82 8.55
N ASN A 97 -6.38 5.40 8.54
CA ASN A 97 -7.22 5.34 9.73
C ASN A 97 -7.43 3.90 10.20
N PHE A 98 -6.35 3.19 10.44
CA PHE A 98 -6.43 1.81 10.92
C PHE A 98 -7.04 1.72 12.33
N PRO A 99 -7.75 0.62 12.63
CA PRO A 99 -8.12 0.32 14.00
C PRO A 99 -6.87 0.28 14.89
N ASN A 100 -7.03 0.65 16.16
CA ASN A 100 -5.88 0.77 17.05
C ASN A 100 -5.08 -0.53 17.20
N ASP A 101 -5.74 -1.67 17.23
CA ASP A 101 -5.07 -2.97 17.35
C ASP A 101 -4.12 -3.20 16.17
N LEU A 102 -4.59 -2.94 14.96
CA LEU A 102 -3.77 -3.08 13.76
C LEU A 102 -2.61 -2.09 13.76
N LYS A 103 -2.89 -0.84 14.13
CA LYS A 103 -1.85 0.19 14.19
C LYS A 103 -0.73 -0.21 15.15
N GLN A 104 -1.08 -0.69 16.34
CA GLN A 104 -0.09 -1.10 17.34
C GLN A 104 0.71 -2.32 16.88
N GLU A 105 0.08 -3.27 16.21
CA GLU A 105 0.78 -4.40 15.64
C GLU A 105 1.82 -3.95 14.61
N LEU A 106 1.44 -3.05 13.72
CA LEU A 106 2.34 -2.54 12.69
C LEU A 106 3.51 -1.76 13.29
N ILE A 107 3.26 -0.95 14.32
CA ILE A 107 4.31 -0.22 15.03
C ILE A 107 5.29 -1.20 15.68
N SER A 108 4.75 -2.27 16.29
CA SER A 108 5.57 -3.31 16.90
C SER A 108 6.50 -4.00 15.91
N ARG A 109 6.00 -4.22 14.68
CA ARG A 109 6.77 -4.90 13.62
C ARG A 109 7.76 -4.00 12.90
N PHE A 110 7.38 -2.75 12.63
CA PHE A 110 8.12 -1.87 11.71
C PHE A 110 8.53 -0.52 12.31
N GLY A 111 8.07 -0.21 13.51
CA GLY A 111 8.35 1.07 14.16
C GLY A 111 7.36 2.17 13.78
N GLU A 112 7.39 3.25 14.56
CA GLU A 112 6.48 4.38 14.37
C GLU A 112 6.73 5.16 13.09
N LYS A 113 7.91 5.02 12.50
CA LYS A 113 8.31 5.76 11.29
C LYS A 113 7.34 5.55 10.13
N ILE A 114 6.64 4.42 10.10
CA ILE A 114 5.70 4.10 9.00
C ILE A 114 4.43 4.95 9.06
N PHE A 115 4.17 5.61 10.18
CA PHE A 115 3.02 6.52 10.35
C PHE A 115 3.42 8.00 10.39
N GLY A 116 4.67 8.28 10.43
CA GLY A 116 5.18 9.65 10.55
C GLY A 116 5.43 10.02 12.01
#